data_c8e98bd732c81f61dcbd2b9b86e1d665
#
_entry.id   c8e98bd732c81f61dcbd2b9b86e1d665
#
_cell.length_a   1.000
_cell.length_b   1.000
_cell.length_c   1.000
_cell.angle_alpha   90.00
_cell.angle_beta   90.00
_cell.angle_gamma   90.00
#
_symmetry.space_group_name_H-M   'P 1'
#
loop_
_entity.id
_entity.type
_entity.pdbx_description
1 polymer ?
#
loop_
_entity_poly.entity_id
_entity_poly.type
_entity_poly.pdbx_seq_one_letter_code
_entity_poly.pdbx_strand_id
1 'polypeptide(L)'
;MKRLFLAIALVALTAPAFPGTTKSDIVLAGKPHMEFDCPSNMPLRLLVRSGEILIVGTDDNKITVDLAGKNADKIQDVKGRLSVSNNVAELHLTGGPKNELQIIIHLPKNSDLTARIFAGEVSVQDVVGNKDLELRAGQLTIAVDKPEDYGHVDMSVNAGEVDAEIFGDSKGGLFRSISRETAGKYRLHAHVGTGQLSVR
;
A
#
# COMPACT_ATOMS: atom_id res chain seq x y z
N MET A 1 -33.93 63.86 -29.70
CA MET A 1 -33.46 63.38 -28.39
C MET A 1 -33.15 61.86 -28.56
N LYS A 2 -31.84 61.55 -28.81
CA LYS A 2 -31.38 60.15 -29.01
C LYS A 2 -30.82 59.66 -27.65
N ARG A 3 -31.45 58.64 -27.09
CA ARG A 3 -30.99 58.00 -25.87
C ARG A 3 -29.98 56.90 -26.21
N LEU A 4 -28.72 57.13 -25.83
CA LEU A 4 -27.64 56.16 -25.97
C LEU A 4 -27.71 55.15 -24.83
N PHE A 5 -27.99 53.90 -25.12
CA PHE A 5 -27.90 52.80 -24.15
C PHE A 5 -26.46 52.28 -24.12
N LEU A 6 -25.80 52.50 -23.00
CA LEU A 6 -24.48 51.93 -22.71
C LEU A 6 -24.67 50.51 -22.16
N ALA A 7 -24.32 49.51 -22.95
CA ALA A 7 -24.30 48.10 -22.50
C ALA A 7 -23.00 47.84 -21.75
N ILE A 8 -23.08 47.61 -20.44
CA ILE A 8 -21.97 47.18 -19.62
C ILE A 8 -21.87 45.67 -19.80
N ALA A 9 -20.82 45.20 -20.49
CA ALA A 9 -20.50 43.78 -20.55
C ALA A 9 -19.80 43.36 -19.26
N LEU A 10 -20.49 42.56 -18.46
CA LEU A 10 -19.95 41.91 -17.25
C LEU A 10 -19.07 40.75 -17.68
N VAL A 11 -17.76 40.93 -17.70
CA VAL A 11 -16.78 39.86 -17.89
C VAL A 11 -16.72 39.05 -16.58
N ALA A 12 -17.38 37.88 -16.57
CA ALA A 12 -17.22 36.95 -15.48
C ALA A 12 -15.82 36.30 -15.55
N LEU A 13 -14.94 36.70 -14.65
CA LEU A 13 -13.64 36.07 -14.45
C LEU A 13 -13.90 34.70 -13.79
N THR A 14 -13.92 33.65 -14.59
CA THR A 14 -13.89 32.29 -14.05
C THR A 14 -12.48 32.01 -13.52
N ALA A 15 -12.31 32.09 -12.20
CA ALA A 15 -11.11 31.60 -11.55
C ALA A 15 -10.97 30.09 -11.80
N PRO A 16 -9.75 29.58 -12.15
CA PRO A 16 -9.55 28.15 -12.24
C PRO A 16 -9.79 27.57 -10.85
N ALA A 17 -10.73 26.64 -10.74
CA ALA A 17 -10.92 25.84 -9.54
C ALA A 17 -9.67 24.97 -9.38
N PHE A 18 -8.81 25.30 -8.43
CA PHE A 18 -7.79 24.40 -7.95
C PHE A 18 -8.51 23.15 -7.41
N PRO A 19 -8.10 21.93 -7.79
CA PRO A 19 -8.66 20.73 -7.24
C PRO A 19 -8.39 20.76 -5.72
N GLY A 20 -9.40 21.08 -4.96
CA GLY A 20 -9.34 21.07 -3.51
C GLY A 20 -9.01 19.65 -3.06
N THR A 21 -8.12 19.53 -2.09
CA THR A 21 -7.78 18.28 -1.39
C THR A 21 -9.06 17.72 -0.80
N THR A 22 -9.68 16.76 -1.49
CA THR A 22 -10.87 16.08 -0.99
C THR A 22 -10.38 15.05 0.03
N LYS A 23 -10.41 15.37 1.31
CA LYS A 23 -10.27 14.39 2.37
C LYS A 23 -11.58 13.58 2.41
N SER A 24 -11.58 12.43 1.78
CA SER A 24 -12.64 11.45 1.96
C SER A 24 -12.19 10.49 3.06
N ASP A 25 -12.56 10.79 4.30
CA ASP A 25 -12.34 9.88 5.42
C ASP A 25 -13.50 8.87 5.42
N ILE A 26 -13.24 7.65 4.99
CA ILE A 26 -14.20 6.55 5.09
C ILE A 26 -13.79 5.68 6.27
N VAL A 27 -14.64 5.62 7.26
CA VAL A 27 -14.41 4.83 8.49
C VAL A 27 -15.13 3.49 8.36
N LEU A 28 -14.36 2.42 8.50
CA LEU A 28 -14.90 1.09 8.76
C LEU A 28 -15.16 0.90 10.24
N ALA A 29 -16.36 0.62 10.57
CA ALA A 29 -16.71 0.06 11.86
C ALA A 29 -17.42 -1.27 11.60
N GLY A 30 -16.74 -2.38 11.90
CA GLY A 30 -17.36 -3.70 11.94
C GLY A 30 -17.84 -4.30 10.60
N LYS A 31 -17.40 -3.76 9.45
CA LYS A 31 -17.71 -4.35 8.15
C LYS A 31 -16.57 -5.26 7.69
N PRO A 32 -16.82 -6.52 7.33
CA PRO A 32 -15.78 -7.43 6.88
C PRO A 32 -15.26 -7.11 5.46
N HIS A 33 -15.99 -6.29 4.70
CA HIS A 33 -15.64 -5.93 3.32
C HIS A 33 -15.74 -4.43 3.08
N MET A 34 -14.76 -3.90 2.37
CA MET A 34 -14.71 -2.51 1.88
C MET A 34 -14.27 -2.45 0.44
N GLU A 35 -14.83 -1.51 -0.28
CA GLU A 35 -14.44 -1.20 -1.65
C GLU A 35 -14.34 0.31 -1.85
N PHE A 36 -13.29 0.75 -2.57
CA PHE A 36 -13.06 2.15 -2.91
C PHE A 36 -12.63 2.28 -4.37
N ASP A 37 -13.24 3.20 -5.07
CA ASP A 37 -12.74 3.58 -6.39
C ASP A 37 -11.39 4.26 -6.24
N CYS A 38 -10.40 3.75 -6.95
CA CYS A 38 -9.03 4.23 -6.91
C CYS A 38 -8.53 4.39 -8.35
N PRO A 39 -8.13 5.58 -8.78
CA PRO A 39 -7.49 5.73 -10.08
C PRO A 39 -6.29 4.80 -10.21
N SER A 40 -6.10 4.23 -11.39
CA SER A 40 -4.89 3.46 -11.71
C SER A 40 -3.65 4.29 -11.40
N ASN A 41 -2.61 3.66 -10.86
CA ASN A 41 -1.35 4.27 -10.43
C ASN A 41 -1.43 5.21 -9.22
N MET A 42 -2.52 5.22 -8.45
CA MET A 42 -2.54 5.94 -7.18
C MET A 42 -1.64 5.21 -6.17
N PRO A 43 -0.63 5.88 -5.58
CA PRO A 43 0.17 5.27 -4.54
C PRO A 43 -0.68 4.90 -3.32
N LEU A 44 -0.46 3.70 -2.77
CA LEU A 44 -1.09 3.25 -1.54
C LEU A 44 -0.09 3.25 -0.38
N ARG A 45 -0.44 3.93 0.69
CA ARG A 45 0.24 3.81 1.98
C ARG A 45 -0.62 2.97 2.93
N LEU A 46 -0.06 1.85 3.40
CA LEU A 46 -0.73 0.90 4.27
C LEU A 46 -0.09 0.92 5.66
N LEU A 47 -0.90 1.15 6.68
CA LEU A 47 -0.52 1.11 8.09
C LEU A 47 -1.34 0.04 8.80
N VAL A 48 -0.72 -1.07 9.18
CA VAL A 48 -1.39 -2.19 9.85
C VAL A 48 -0.64 -2.59 11.11
N ARG A 49 -1.38 -2.84 12.18
CA ARG A 49 -0.74 -3.26 13.43
C ARG A 49 -0.28 -4.72 13.39
N SER A 50 -1.17 -5.64 13.06
CA SER A 50 -0.83 -7.07 13.03
C SER A 50 -1.88 -7.88 12.28
N GLY A 51 -1.49 -9.05 11.81
CA GLY A 51 -2.36 -10.01 11.15
C GLY A 51 -1.61 -10.86 10.12
N GLU A 52 -2.36 -11.73 9.47
CA GLU A 52 -1.96 -12.37 8.23
C GLU A 52 -2.46 -11.48 7.07
N ILE A 53 -1.54 -10.87 6.34
CA ILE A 53 -1.86 -9.82 5.38
C ILE A 53 -1.47 -10.30 3.99
N LEU A 54 -2.45 -10.40 3.10
CA LEU A 54 -2.25 -10.68 1.69
C LEU A 54 -2.57 -9.43 0.88
N ILE A 55 -1.59 -8.94 0.13
CA ILE A 55 -1.72 -7.78 -0.76
C ILE A 55 -1.59 -8.30 -2.19
N VAL A 56 -2.60 -8.05 -3.02
CA VAL A 56 -2.68 -8.54 -4.39
C VAL A 56 -2.91 -7.39 -5.37
N GLY A 57 -2.05 -7.29 -6.36
CA GLY A 57 -2.25 -6.38 -7.49
C GLY A 57 -3.32 -6.91 -8.43
N THR A 58 -4.26 -6.06 -8.85
CA THR A 58 -5.33 -6.41 -9.81
C THR A 58 -5.37 -5.44 -10.98
N ASP A 59 -6.08 -5.81 -12.03
CA ASP A 59 -6.34 -4.92 -13.17
C ASP A 59 -7.49 -3.94 -12.91
N ASP A 60 -8.16 -4.07 -11.78
CA ASP A 60 -9.26 -3.20 -11.39
C ASP A 60 -8.76 -1.84 -10.89
N ASN A 61 -9.55 -0.78 -11.13
CA ASN A 61 -9.29 0.55 -10.59
C ASN A 61 -9.99 0.74 -9.23
N LYS A 62 -9.76 -0.22 -8.32
CA LYS A 62 -10.36 -0.27 -7.00
C LYS A 62 -9.37 -0.75 -5.96
N ILE A 63 -9.54 -0.27 -4.73
CA ILE A 63 -8.93 -0.87 -3.55
C ILE A 63 -10.05 -1.61 -2.83
N THR A 64 -9.89 -2.92 -2.61
CA THR A 64 -10.79 -3.68 -1.76
C THR A 64 -10.05 -4.21 -0.55
N VAL A 65 -10.73 -4.27 0.57
CA VAL A 65 -10.20 -4.83 1.82
C VAL A 65 -11.21 -5.82 2.35
N ASP A 66 -10.78 -7.06 2.48
CA ASP A 66 -11.56 -8.15 3.04
C ASP A 66 -10.93 -8.58 4.37
N LEU A 67 -11.75 -8.67 5.40
CA LEU A 67 -11.36 -9.14 6.72
C LEU A 67 -11.96 -10.50 6.99
N ALA A 68 -11.13 -11.47 7.33
CA ALA A 68 -11.53 -12.80 7.72
C ALA A 68 -10.84 -13.22 9.03
N GLY A 69 -11.40 -14.23 9.70
CA GLY A 69 -10.80 -14.79 10.91
C GLY A 69 -11.76 -15.77 11.59
N LYS A 70 -11.23 -16.62 12.44
CA LYS A 70 -12.02 -17.65 13.13
C LYS A 70 -13.04 -17.07 14.12
N ASN A 71 -12.81 -15.85 14.62
CA ASN A 71 -13.66 -15.18 15.58
C ASN A 71 -14.39 -14.00 14.93
N ALA A 72 -15.52 -14.25 14.28
CA ALA A 72 -16.31 -13.23 13.59
C ALA A 72 -16.66 -12.03 14.48
N ASP A 73 -16.96 -12.24 15.76
CA ASP A 73 -17.28 -11.18 16.71
C ASP A 73 -16.12 -10.20 16.93
N LYS A 74 -14.88 -10.68 16.86
CA LYS A 74 -13.68 -9.84 17.03
C LYS A 74 -13.28 -9.10 15.76
N ILE A 75 -13.78 -9.50 14.59
CA ILE A 75 -13.58 -8.75 13.34
C ILE A 75 -14.30 -7.41 13.42
N GLN A 76 -15.42 -7.34 14.15
CA GLN A 76 -16.16 -6.10 14.36
C GLN A 76 -15.35 -5.03 15.14
N ASP A 77 -14.31 -5.45 15.87
CA ASP A 77 -13.40 -4.53 16.57
C ASP A 77 -12.35 -3.91 15.66
N VAL A 78 -12.23 -4.37 14.42
CA VAL A 78 -11.30 -3.80 13.45
C VAL A 78 -11.83 -2.44 13.00
N LYS A 79 -10.99 -1.43 13.16
CA LYS A 79 -11.25 -0.07 12.67
C LYS A 79 -10.35 0.21 11.49
N GLY A 80 -10.97 0.51 10.37
CA GLY A 80 -10.26 0.95 9.17
C GLY A 80 -10.60 2.39 8.85
N ARG A 81 -9.60 3.14 8.41
CA ARG A 81 -9.75 4.46 7.84
C ARG A 81 -9.00 4.50 6.52
N LEU A 82 -9.70 4.83 5.46
CA LEU A 82 -9.09 5.22 4.20
C LEU A 82 -9.20 6.74 4.07
N SER A 83 -8.09 7.38 3.79
CA SER A 83 -8.04 8.81 3.43
C SER A 83 -7.29 8.98 2.12
N VAL A 84 -7.77 9.87 1.27
CA VAL A 84 -7.09 10.25 0.02
C VAL A 84 -6.67 11.70 0.14
N SER A 85 -5.37 11.94 0.04
CA SER A 85 -4.79 13.29 0.10
C SER A 85 -3.60 13.39 -0.85
N ASN A 86 -3.51 14.47 -1.59
CA ASN A 86 -2.40 14.71 -2.54
C ASN A 86 -2.16 13.54 -3.51
N ASN A 87 -3.22 12.92 -4.01
CA ASN A 87 -3.18 11.75 -4.89
C ASN A 87 -2.50 10.51 -4.28
N VAL A 88 -2.51 10.38 -2.96
CA VAL A 88 -2.06 9.19 -2.22
C VAL A 88 -3.23 8.65 -1.42
N ALA A 89 -3.52 7.36 -1.56
CA ALA A 89 -4.44 6.65 -0.70
C ALA A 89 -3.69 6.16 0.55
N GLU A 90 -4.21 6.48 1.74
CA GLU A 90 -3.66 6.00 3.00
C GLU A 90 -4.72 5.14 3.70
N LEU A 91 -4.43 3.86 3.85
CA LEU A 91 -5.26 2.90 4.56
C LEU A 91 -4.65 2.57 5.92
N HIS A 92 -5.37 2.89 6.97
CA HIS A 92 -4.94 2.62 8.35
C HIS A 92 -5.89 1.63 9.01
N LEU A 93 -5.38 0.43 9.33
CA LEU A 93 -6.13 -0.64 9.99
C LEU A 93 -5.65 -0.82 11.43
N THR A 94 -6.57 -0.75 12.37
CA THR A 94 -6.29 -0.90 13.81
C THR A 94 -7.37 -1.73 14.51
N GLY A 95 -7.06 -2.25 15.69
CA GLY A 95 -8.01 -3.08 16.45
C GLY A 95 -8.01 -4.54 15.98
N GLY A 96 -9.04 -5.27 16.32
CA GLY A 96 -9.21 -6.68 16.02
C GLY A 96 -8.38 -7.64 16.87
N PRO A 97 -8.50 -8.94 16.63
CA PRO A 97 -7.79 -9.97 17.36
C PRO A 97 -6.28 -9.86 17.10
N LYS A 98 -5.48 -10.16 18.12
CA LYS A 98 -4.01 -10.18 17.97
C LYS A 98 -3.52 -11.32 17.09
N ASN A 99 -4.27 -12.41 17.05
CA ASN A 99 -3.98 -13.61 16.28
C ASN A 99 -5.19 -13.96 15.40
N GLU A 100 -4.94 -14.67 14.32
CA GLU A 100 -5.97 -15.21 13.42
C GLU A 100 -6.80 -14.16 12.65
N LEU A 101 -6.35 -12.92 12.59
CA LEU A 101 -6.93 -11.90 11.68
C LEU A 101 -6.28 -12.04 10.32
N GLN A 102 -7.08 -12.33 9.31
CA GLN A 102 -6.68 -12.32 7.92
C GLN A 102 -7.18 -11.04 7.26
N ILE A 103 -6.29 -10.37 6.56
CA ILE A 103 -6.55 -9.11 5.85
C ILE A 103 -6.13 -9.32 4.40
N ILE A 104 -7.09 -9.30 3.49
CA ILE A 104 -6.81 -9.38 2.06
C ILE A 104 -7.06 -8.01 1.46
N ILE A 105 -6.05 -7.46 0.79
CA ILE A 105 -6.09 -6.14 0.18
C ILE A 105 -5.81 -6.30 -1.31
N HIS A 106 -6.79 -5.95 -2.14
CA HIS A 106 -6.57 -5.82 -3.57
C HIS A 106 -6.33 -4.35 -3.91
N LEU A 107 -5.40 -4.08 -4.81
CA LEU A 107 -5.08 -2.74 -5.28
C LEU A 107 -4.73 -2.78 -6.77
N PRO A 108 -4.81 -1.65 -7.49
CA PRO A 108 -4.38 -1.62 -8.88
C PRO A 108 -2.91 -2.02 -9.00
N LYS A 109 -2.59 -3.02 -9.81
CA LYS A 109 -1.25 -3.65 -9.88
C LYS A 109 -0.09 -2.69 -10.16
N ASN A 110 -0.36 -1.58 -10.85
CA ASN A 110 0.66 -0.58 -11.19
C ASN A 110 0.82 0.53 -10.13
N SER A 111 0.26 0.35 -8.94
CA SER A 111 0.37 1.31 -7.85
C SER A 111 1.70 1.15 -7.11
N ASP A 112 2.29 2.27 -6.72
CA ASP A 112 3.38 2.26 -5.74
C ASP A 112 2.84 1.89 -4.36
N LEU A 113 3.52 0.97 -3.68
CA LEU A 113 3.10 0.44 -2.38
C LEU A 113 4.10 0.81 -1.28
N THR A 114 3.63 1.56 -0.30
CA THR A 114 4.34 1.76 0.97
C THR A 114 3.59 1.03 2.08
N ALA A 115 4.20 0.08 2.77
CA ALA A 115 3.57 -0.62 3.88
C ALA A 115 4.42 -0.58 5.15
N ARG A 116 3.77 -0.28 6.28
CA ARG A 116 4.37 -0.26 7.61
C ARG A 116 3.54 -1.16 8.51
N ILE A 117 4.11 -2.30 8.90
CA ILE A 117 3.43 -3.35 9.63
C ILE A 117 4.21 -3.68 10.89
N PHE A 118 3.50 -3.77 12.03
CA PHE A 118 4.18 -4.02 13.28
C PHE A 118 4.53 -5.50 13.47
N ALA A 119 3.58 -6.42 13.22
CA ALA A 119 3.85 -7.84 13.38
C ALA A 119 2.91 -8.69 12.51
N GLY A 120 3.38 -9.85 12.08
CA GLY A 120 2.54 -10.83 11.39
C GLY A 120 3.22 -11.49 10.21
N GLU A 121 2.39 -12.09 9.38
CA GLU A 121 2.79 -12.68 8.11
C GLU A 121 2.24 -11.83 6.96
N VAL A 122 3.12 -11.40 6.08
CA VAL A 122 2.79 -10.48 4.99
C VAL A 122 3.20 -11.09 3.67
N SER A 123 2.26 -11.16 2.74
CA SER A 123 2.52 -11.60 1.36
C SER A 123 2.09 -10.52 0.38
N VAL A 124 2.98 -10.17 -0.55
CA VAL A 124 2.72 -9.20 -1.63
C VAL A 124 2.85 -9.92 -2.96
N GLN A 125 1.80 -9.88 -3.76
CA GLN A 125 1.71 -10.59 -5.04
C GLN A 125 1.18 -9.65 -6.14
N ASP A 126 1.64 -9.83 -7.37
CA ASP A 126 1.15 -9.13 -8.57
C ASP A 126 1.21 -7.59 -8.53
N VAL A 127 1.97 -7.01 -7.62
CA VAL A 127 2.21 -5.57 -7.57
C VAL A 127 3.45 -5.22 -8.38
N VAL A 128 3.31 -4.39 -9.41
CA VAL A 128 4.39 -4.07 -10.37
C VAL A 128 5.15 -2.79 -10.00
N GLY A 129 4.53 -1.84 -9.31
CA GLY A 129 5.11 -0.54 -8.96
C GLY A 129 6.28 -0.58 -7.96
N ASN A 130 6.73 0.59 -7.53
CA ASN A 130 7.70 0.72 -6.46
C ASN A 130 7.16 0.11 -5.16
N LYS A 131 8.04 -0.50 -4.38
CA LYS A 131 7.70 -1.12 -3.09
C LYS A 131 8.62 -0.59 -2.00
N ASP A 132 8.02 -0.13 -0.90
CA ASP A 132 8.70 0.30 0.32
C ASP A 132 8.01 -0.35 1.52
N LEU A 133 8.55 -1.49 1.97
CA LEU A 133 7.89 -2.40 2.91
C LEU A 133 8.71 -2.54 4.18
N GLU A 134 8.10 -2.26 5.32
CA GLU A 134 8.71 -2.45 6.63
C GLU A 134 7.83 -3.34 7.52
N LEU A 135 8.40 -4.45 7.99
CA LEU A 135 7.80 -5.33 8.98
C LEU A 135 8.69 -5.38 10.22
N ARG A 136 8.16 -5.01 11.38
CA ARG A 136 8.96 -5.01 12.60
C ARG A 136 9.26 -6.42 13.11
N ALA A 137 8.28 -7.32 13.05
CA ALA A 137 8.47 -8.72 13.46
C ALA A 137 7.57 -9.68 12.69
N GLY A 138 8.13 -10.76 12.15
CA GLY A 138 7.37 -11.80 11.45
C GLY A 138 7.99 -12.21 10.12
N GLN A 139 7.14 -12.50 9.16
CA GLN A 139 7.55 -12.98 7.85
C GLN A 139 7.01 -12.07 6.75
N LEU A 140 7.89 -11.63 5.84
CA LEU A 140 7.54 -10.85 4.66
C LEU A 140 7.93 -11.62 3.41
N THR A 141 6.96 -11.94 2.58
CA THR A 141 7.15 -12.60 1.29
C THR A 141 6.72 -11.66 0.17
N ILE A 142 7.57 -11.48 -0.83
CA ILE A 142 7.31 -10.59 -1.98
C ILE A 142 7.47 -11.41 -3.25
N ALA A 143 6.41 -11.55 -4.03
CA ALA A 143 6.47 -12.12 -5.35
C ALA A 143 6.88 -11.04 -6.37
N VAL A 144 7.87 -11.37 -7.20
CA VAL A 144 8.41 -10.48 -8.24
C VAL A 144 8.52 -11.27 -9.55
N ASP A 145 7.59 -11.05 -10.46
CA ASP A 145 7.55 -11.79 -11.73
C ASP A 145 8.71 -11.44 -12.67
N LYS A 146 9.16 -10.17 -12.64
CA LYS A 146 10.22 -9.63 -13.51
C LYS A 146 11.28 -8.93 -12.69
N PRO A 147 12.28 -9.68 -12.18
CA PRO A 147 13.35 -9.11 -11.37
C PRO A 147 14.18 -8.03 -12.10
N GLU A 148 14.25 -8.11 -13.43
CA GLU A 148 14.94 -7.13 -14.28
C GLU A 148 14.29 -5.74 -14.29
N ASP A 149 13.00 -5.65 -13.98
CA ASP A 149 12.29 -4.37 -13.90
C ASP A 149 12.67 -3.56 -12.64
N TYR A 150 13.33 -4.18 -11.64
CA TYR A 150 13.76 -3.53 -10.40
C TYR A 150 15.22 -3.09 -10.50
N GLY A 151 15.41 -1.80 -10.75
CA GLY A 151 16.74 -1.19 -10.92
C GLY A 151 17.47 -0.93 -9.62
N HIS A 152 16.74 -0.73 -8.53
CA HIS A 152 17.29 -0.52 -7.19
C HIS A 152 16.59 -1.44 -6.21
N VAL A 153 17.34 -2.40 -5.67
CA VAL A 153 16.85 -3.38 -4.69
C VAL A 153 17.66 -3.23 -3.42
N ASP A 154 16.98 -2.99 -2.30
CA ASP A 154 17.58 -2.89 -0.98
C ASP A 154 16.73 -3.66 0.03
N MET A 155 17.27 -4.74 0.54
CA MET A 155 16.60 -5.66 1.44
C MET A 155 17.44 -5.89 2.68
N SER A 156 16.81 -5.87 3.85
CA SER A 156 17.54 -6.03 5.10
C SER A 156 16.73 -6.68 6.20
N VAL A 157 17.43 -7.40 7.09
CA VAL A 157 16.91 -7.89 8.36
C VAL A 157 17.87 -7.53 9.51
N ASN A 158 17.32 -7.14 10.66
CA ASN A 158 18.17 -6.96 11.83
C ASN A 158 18.50 -8.29 12.51
N ALA A 159 17.55 -9.22 12.60
CA ALA A 159 17.76 -10.56 13.13
C ALA A 159 16.89 -11.57 12.38
N GLY A 160 17.51 -12.51 11.69
CA GLY A 160 16.79 -13.52 10.90
C GLY A 160 17.43 -13.81 9.55
N GLU A 161 16.61 -13.96 8.53
CA GLU A 161 17.06 -14.39 7.20
C GLU A 161 16.50 -13.48 6.11
N VAL A 162 17.35 -13.15 5.14
CA VAL A 162 16.96 -12.58 3.84
C VAL A 162 17.21 -13.63 2.78
N ASP A 163 16.15 -14.04 2.13
CA ASP A 163 16.20 -14.94 0.97
C ASP A 163 15.73 -14.21 -0.27
N ALA A 164 16.64 -14.03 -1.21
CA ALA A 164 16.41 -13.32 -2.46
C ALA A 164 17.12 -14.03 -3.62
N GLU A 165 16.93 -15.33 -3.70
CA GLU A 165 17.57 -16.18 -4.73
C GLU A 165 17.30 -15.68 -6.15
N ILE A 166 16.12 -15.09 -6.41
CA ILE A 166 15.80 -14.49 -7.72
C ILE A 166 16.73 -13.33 -8.09
N PHE A 167 17.38 -12.71 -7.10
CA PHE A 167 18.42 -11.69 -7.28
C PHE A 167 19.84 -12.26 -7.09
N GLY A 168 19.96 -13.57 -6.82
CA GLY A 168 21.22 -14.28 -6.73
C GLY A 168 21.87 -14.27 -5.34
N ASP A 169 21.16 -13.97 -4.27
CA ASP A 169 21.71 -13.91 -2.92
C ASP A 169 20.74 -14.39 -1.84
N SER A 170 21.28 -14.99 -0.77
CA SER A 170 20.55 -15.37 0.44
C SER A 170 21.48 -15.24 1.64
N LYS A 171 21.04 -14.61 2.71
CA LYS A 171 21.85 -14.32 3.90
C LYS A 171 21.07 -14.49 5.19
N GLY A 172 21.60 -15.26 6.13
CA GLY A 172 21.02 -15.42 7.46
C GLY A 172 21.93 -14.88 8.59
N GLY A 173 21.34 -14.52 9.72
CA GLY A 173 22.03 -14.07 10.93
C GLY A 173 21.59 -12.68 11.40
N LEU A 174 22.53 -11.94 11.98
CA LEU A 174 22.28 -10.58 12.49
C LEU A 174 22.76 -9.52 11.50
N PHE A 175 21.96 -8.46 11.31
CA PHE A 175 22.24 -7.29 10.47
C PHE A 175 22.66 -7.69 9.05
N ARG A 176 21.78 -8.40 8.37
CA ARG A 176 21.98 -8.83 6.99
C ARG A 176 21.30 -7.90 6.01
N SER A 177 21.99 -7.59 4.93
CA SER A 177 21.45 -6.80 3.84
C SER A 177 21.90 -7.33 2.48
N ILE A 178 21.04 -7.15 1.50
CA ILE A 178 21.27 -7.40 0.09
C ILE A 178 20.93 -6.11 -0.64
N SER A 179 21.88 -5.58 -1.40
CA SER A 179 21.67 -4.38 -2.21
C SER A 179 22.14 -4.65 -3.63
N ARG A 180 21.34 -4.22 -4.62
CA ARG A 180 21.64 -4.39 -6.03
C ARG A 180 21.18 -3.17 -6.81
N GLU A 181 22.00 -2.76 -7.78
CA GLU A 181 21.68 -1.71 -8.73
C GLU A 181 21.75 -2.23 -10.16
N THR A 182 20.75 -1.95 -10.95
CA THR A 182 20.63 -2.31 -12.37
C THR A 182 19.89 -1.18 -13.12
N ALA A 183 19.64 -1.38 -14.41
CA ALA A 183 18.94 -0.40 -15.24
C ALA A 183 17.40 -0.48 -15.16
N GLY A 184 16.84 -1.26 -14.22
CA GLY A 184 15.41 -1.42 -14.06
C GLY A 184 14.69 -0.12 -13.67
N LYS A 185 13.39 -0.10 -13.88
CA LYS A 185 12.54 1.09 -13.73
C LYS A 185 12.10 1.33 -12.27
N TYR A 186 11.88 0.23 -11.52
CA TYR A 186 11.27 0.28 -10.19
C TYR A 186 12.30 0.14 -9.07
N ARG A 187 11.87 0.50 -7.87
CA ARG A 187 12.63 0.33 -6.63
C ARG A 187 11.92 -0.68 -5.74
N LEU A 188 12.70 -1.56 -5.11
CA LEU A 188 12.25 -2.48 -4.07
C LEU A 188 13.07 -2.23 -2.81
N HIS A 189 12.45 -1.61 -1.82
CA HIS A 189 12.98 -1.50 -0.47
C HIS A 189 12.15 -2.38 0.46
N ALA A 190 12.81 -3.29 1.20
CA ALA A 190 12.15 -4.17 2.15
C ALA A 190 13.00 -4.35 3.41
N HIS A 191 12.42 -4.11 4.57
CA HIS A 191 13.07 -4.26 5.86
C HIS A 191 12.25 -5.12 6.81
N VAL A 192 12.89 -6.11 7.46
CA VAL A 192 12.31 -6.88 8.55
C VAL A 192 13.15 -6.72 9.80
N GLY A 193 12.57 -6.25 10.89
CA GLY A 193 13.28 -6.09 12.15
C GLY A 193 13.72 -7.45 12.72
N THR A 194 12.79 -8.37 12.92
CA THR A 194 13.07 -9.73 13.38
C THR A 194 12.21 -10.73 12.65
N GLY A 195 12.81 -11.71 11.98
CA GLY A 195 12.09 -12.74 11.26
C GLY A 195 12.68 -13.07 9.91
N GLN A 196 11.82 -13.27 8.92
CA GLN A 196 12.23 -13.69 7.58
C GLN A 196 11.73 -12.73 6.50
N LEU A 197 12.60 -12.40 5.56
CA LEU A 197 12.29 -11.69 4.34
C LEU A 197 12.60 -12.60 3.15
N SER A 198 11.59 -12.92 2.35
CA SER A 198 11.75 -13.75 1.15
C SER A 198 11.25 -13.01 -0.09
N VAL A 199 12.05 -13.03 -1.16
CA VAL A 199 11.66 -12.48 -2.46
C VAL A 199 11.81 -13.58 -3.52
N ARG A 200 10.70 -13.89 -4.19
CA ARG A 200 10.59 -15.03 -5.11
C ARG A 200 9.75 -14.69 -6.34
#